data_cc05f664b5b9631c10ee61e5b2deaf3e
#
_entry.id   cc05f664b5b9631c10ee61e5b2deaf3e
#
_cell.length_a   1.000
_cell.length_b   1.000
_cell.length_c   1.000
_cell.angle_alpha   90.00
_cell.angle_beta   90.00
_cell.angle_gamma   90.00
#
_symmetry.space_group_name_H-M   'P 1'
#
loop_
_entity.id
_entity.type
_entity.pdbx_description
1 polymer ?
#
loop_
_entity_poly.entity_id
_entity_poly.type
_entity_poly.pdbx_seq_one_letter_code
_entity_poly.pdbx_strand_id
1 'polypeptide(L)'
;MLDTLLIDATPRWLIGQAVAFLALALCIAGFANKDDNKLLLILIAANVAFAAQFALLGSWVSAGITCIVITRIVLARRYHRNLFIMAALLAATIGVTIVGWQDWKDAPASIAGILGTVGMFAFRGSIMRWWLFVAAFFWVLSNVAIGSLGGILAESLVMTTNIITIWRIEMDKRRLALQAD
;
A
#
# COMPACT_ATOMS: atom_id res chain seq x y z
N MET A 1 1.46 13.37 -23.56
CA MET A 1 1.47 12.53 -22.35
C MET A 1 1.07 11.08 -22.63
N LEU A 2 0.00 10.79 -23.40
CA LEU A 2 -0.33 9.43 -23.86
C LEU A 2 0.69 8.87 -24.85
N ASP A 3 1.21 9.70 -25.75
CA ASP A 3 2.21 9.29 -26.74
C ASP A 3 3.56 8.92 -26.11
N THR A 4 3.94 9.52 -24.97
CA THR A 4 5.13 9.14 -24.21
C THR A 4 4.98 7.81 -23.46
N LEU A 5 3.75 7.42 -23.10
CA LEU A 5 3.47 6.14 -22.47
C LEU A 5 3.45 4.96 -23.45
N LEU A 6 3.24 5.22 -24.74
CA LEU A 6 3.18 4.19 -25.79
C LEU A 6 4.54 3.96 -26.49
N ILE A 7 5.51 4.87 -26.35
CA ILE A 7 6.78 4.83 -27.08
C ILE A 7 7.75 3.77 -26.50
N ASP A 8 7.59 3.38 -25.25
CA ASP A 8 8.45 2.37 -24.58
C ASP A 8 7.69 1.10 -24.17
N ALA A 9 6.75 0.62 -24.97
CA ALA A 9 6.03 -0.63 -24.73
C ALA A 9 6.95 -1.86 -24.94
N THR A 10 7.98 -1.96 -24.10
CA THR A 10 8.80 -3.17 -24.08
C THR A 10 7.96 -4.36 -23.59
N PRO A 11 8.23 -5.60 -24.01
CA PRO A 11 7.54 -6.79 -23.50
C PRO A 11 7.53 -6.84 -21.96
N ARG A 12 8.62 -6.41 -21.34
CA ARG A 12 8.77 -6.34 -19.88
C ARG A 12 7.78 -5.34 -19.25
N TRP A 13 7.60 -4.18 -19.85
CA TRP A 13 6.63 -3.18 -19.39
C TRP A 13 5.19 -3.70 -19.52
N LEU A 14 4.84 -4.33 -20.67
CA LEU A 14 3.51 -4.93 -20.89
C LEU A 14 3.19 -6.01 -19.86
N ILE A 15 4.13 -6.88 -19.56
CA ILE A 15 3.98 -7.91 -18.50
C ILE A 15 3.80 -7.23 -17.14
N GLY A 16 4.58 -6.19 -16.85
CA GLY A 16 4.45 -5.40 -15.62
C GLY A 16 3.06 -4.81 -15.46
N GLN A 17 2.48 -4.23 -16.53
CA GLN A 17 1.10 -3.72 -16.50
C GLN A 17 0.07 -4.83 -16.30
N ALA A 18 0.22 -5.97 -16.98
CA ALA A 18 -0.69 -7.11 -16.80
C ALA A 18 -0.68 -7.61 -15.34
N VAL A 19 0.50 -7.70 -14.73
CA VAL A 19 0.64 -8.07 -13.30
C VAL A 19 0.03 -7.00 -12.39
N ALA A 20 0.15 -5.71 -12.73
CA ALA A 20 -0.48 -4.62 -11.98
C ALA A 20 -2.01 -4.70 -12.01
N PHE A 21 -2.60 -5.02 -13.17
CA PHE A 21 -4.05 -5.24 -13.27
C PHE A 21 -4.50 -6.51 -12.55
N LEU A 22 -3.70 -7.56 -12.52
CA LEU A 22 -3.97 -8.73 -11.68
C LEU A 22 -3.97 -8.34 -10.19
N ALA A 23 -2.99 -7.56 -9.74
CA ALA A 23 -2.95 -7.06 -8.36
C ALA A 23 -4.18 -6.20 -8.03
N LEU A 24 -4.60 -5.31 -8.93
CA LEU A 24 -5.84 -4.53 -8.80
C LEU A 24 -7.07 -5.45 -8.65
N ALA A 25 -7.21 -6.47 -9.51
CA ALA A 25 -8.32 -7.42 -9.44
C ALA A 25 -8.34 -8.17 -8.09
N LEU A 26 -7.17 -8.57 -7.58
CA LEU A 26 -7.03 -9.17 -6.26
C LEU A 26 -7.41 -8.18 -5.14
N CYS A 27 -7.04 -6.91 -5.23
CA CYS A 27 -7.47 -5.89 -4.27
C CYS A 27 -9.00 -5.76 -4.24
N ILE A 28 -9.65 -5.67 -5.40
CA ILE A 28 -11.11 -5.60 -5.51
C ILE A 28 -11.75 -6.84 -4.88
N ALA A 29 -11.28 -8.04 -5.22
CA ALA A 29 -11.77 -9.29 -4.66
C ALA A 29 -11.56 -9.37 -3.13
N GLY A 30 -10.43 -8.88 -2.63
CA GLY A 30 -10.13 -8.80 -1.21
C GLY A 30 -11.14 -7.90 -0.48
N PHE A 31 -11.32 -6.67 -0.95
CA PHE A 31 -12.23 -5.70 -0.31
C PHE A 31 -13.71 -6.09 -0.43
N ALA A 32 -14.09 -6.87 -1.44
CA ALA A 32 -15.44 -7.41 -1.56
C ALA A 32 -15.71 -8.57 -0.60
N ASN A 33 -14.68 -9.15 0.01
CA ASN A 33 -14.83 -10.30 0.89
C ASN A 33 -15.19 -9.88 2.33
N LYS A 34 -16.16 -10.59 2.93
CA LYS A 34 -16.61 -10.34 4.31
C LYS A 34 -15.78 -11.11 5.36
N ASP A 35 -15.05 -12.14 4.94
CA ASP A 35 -14.20 -12.97 5.82
C ASP A 35 -12.82 -12.33 5.92
N ASP A 36 -12.44 -11.89 7.12
CA ASP A 36 -11.17 -11.20 7.40
C ASP A 36 -9.94 -12.05 7.06
N ASN A 37 -10.01 -13.38 7.20
CA ASN A 37 -8.88 -14.25 6.88
C ASN A 37 -8.69 -14.37 5.36
N LYS A 38 -9.81 -14.51 4.62
CA LYS A 38 -9.77 -14.52 3.16
C LYS A 38 -9.33 -13.18 2.61
N LEU A 39 -9.86 -12.07 3.14
CA LEU A 39 -9.39 -10.72 2.82
C LEU A 39 -7.87 -10.61 2.99
N LEU A 40 -7.33 -11.06 4.14
CA LEU A 40 -5.90 -10.98 4.41
C LEU A 40 -5.08 -11.79 3.40
N LEU A 41 -5.47 -13.03 3.12
CA LEU A 41 -4.77 -13.89 2.16
C LEU A 41 -4.77 -13.28 0.75
N ILE A 42 -5.92 -12.74 0.31
CA ILE A 42 -6.04 -12.10 -1.00
C ILE A 42 -5.18 -10.82 -1.05
N LEU A 43 -5.14 -10.02 0.01
CA LEU A 43 -4.28 -8.83 0.06
C LEU A 43 -2.80 -9.19 0.08
N ILE A 44 -2.39 -10.29 0.71
CA ILE A 44 -1.02 -10.78 0.63
C ILE A 44 -0.69 -11.19 -0.82
N ALA A 45 -1.59 -11.93 -1.49
CA ALA A 45 -1.40 -12.29 -2.90
C ALA A 45 -1.33 -11.06 -3.81
N ALA A 46 -2.17 -10.04 -3.57
CA ALA A 46 -2.10 -8.75 -4.28
C ALA A 46 -0.74 -8.07 -4.09
N ASN A 47 -0.22 -8.04 -2.85
CA ASN A 47 1.08 -7.43 -2.57
C ASN A 47 2.25 -8.22 -3.19
N VAL A 48 2.16 -9.56 -3.29
CA VAL A 48 3.14 -10.37 -4.03
C VAL A 48 3.13 -9.98 -5.52
N ALA A 49 1.94 -9.81 -6.12
CA ALA A 49 1.81 -9.34 -7.49
C ALA A 49 2.37 -7.92 -7.66
N PHE A 50 2.12 -6.99 -6.71
CA PHE A 50 2.74 -5.65 -6.74
C PHE A 50 4.26 -5.71 -6.62
N ALA A 51 4.82 -6.53 -5.74
CA ALA A 51 6.28 -6.68 -5.64
C ALA A 51 6.89 -7.16 -6.97
N ALA A 52 6.27 -8.15 -7.62
CA ALA A 52 6.67 -8.63 -8.93
C ALA A 52 6.53 -7.54 -10.01
N GLN A 53 5.43 -6.79 -10.04
CA GLN A 53 5.22 -5.66 -10.94
C GLN A 53 6.32 -4.60 -10.78
N PHE A 54 6.62 -4.17 -9.54
CA PHE A 54 7.66 -3.17 -9.28
C PHE A 54 9.04 -3.65 -9.76
N ALA A 55 9.39 -4.92 -9.53
CA ALA A 55 10.62 -5.52 -10.04
C ALA A 55 10.66 -5.55 -11.57
N LEU A 56 9.55 -5.89 -12.24
CA LEU A 56 9.42 -5.88 -13.71
C LEU A 56 9.57 -4.47 -14.28
N LEU A 57 9.06 -3.45 -13.59
CA LEU A 57 9.19 -2.05 -13.99
C LEU A 57 10.52 -1.41 -13.56
N GLY A 58 11.43 -2.16 -12.92
CA GLY A 58 12.76 -1.70 -12.53
C GLY A 58 12.81 -0.89 -11.23
N SER A 59 11.70 -0.78 -10.49
CA SER A 59 11.63 -0.07 -9.20
C SER A 59 11.96 -1.01 -8.04
N TRP A 60 13.26 -1.24 -7.81
CA TRP A 60 13.74 -2.21 -6.81
C TRP A 60 13.42 -1.80 -5.37
N VAL A 61 13.47 -0.49 -5.07
CA VAL A 61 13.09 0.04 -3.75
C VAL A 61 11.61 -0.25 -3.48
N SER A 62 10.71 0.06 -4.42
CA SER A 62 9.28 -0.22 -4.28
C SER A 62 9.00 -1.72 -4.14
N ALA A 63 9.69 -2.57 -4.90
CA ALA A 63 9.58 -4.02 -4.79
C ALA A 63 9.98 -4.51 -3.39
N GLY A 64 11.14 -4.09 -2.88
CA GLY A 64 11.64 -4.46 -1.57
C GLY A 64 10.73 -3.95 -0.43
N ILE A 65 10.28 -2.70 -0.51
CA ILE A 65 9.35 -2.14 0.49
C ILE A 65 8.02 -2.90 0.47
N THR A 66 7.52 -3.31 -0.70
CA THR A 66 6.29 -4.12 -0.79
C THR A 66 6.45 -5.49 -0.12
N CYS A 67 7.61 -6.12 -0.18
CA CYS A 67 7.90 -7.33 0.60
C CYS A 67 7.84 -7.07 2.12
N ILE A 68 8.34 -5.89 2.57
CA ILE A 68 8.21 -5.47 3.97
C ILE A 68 6.75 -5.21 4.32
N VAL A 69 5.94 -4.65 3.40
CA VAL A 69 4.49 -4.45 3.59
C VAL A 69 3.77 -5.77 3.86
N ILE A 70 4.10 -6.84 3.14
CA ILE A 70 3.53 -8.19 3.39
C ILE A 70 3.81 -8.63 4.83
N THR A 71 5.07 -8.55 5.23
CA THR A 71 5.51 -8.90 6.59
C THR A 71 4.82 -8.02 7.64
N ARG A 72 4.72 -6.71 7.38
CA ARG A 72 4.04 -5.74 8.24
C ARG A 72 2.56 -6.09 8.45
N ILE A 73 1.83 -6.45 7.40
CA ILE A 73 0.40 -6.81 7.48
C ILE A 73 0.20 -7.97 8.47
N VAL A 74 1.04 -9.00 8.40
CA VAL A 74 0.97 -10.16 9.28
C VAL A 74 1.35 -9.78 10.72
N LEU A 75 2.47 -9.07 10.90
CA LEU A 75 3.00 -8.75 12.23
C LEU A 75 2.16 -7.71 12.98
N ALA A 76 1.64 -6.68 12.30
CA ALA A 76 0.83 -5.65 12.93
C ALA A 76 -0.49 -6.20 13.51
N ARG A 77 -1.02 -7.28 12.93
CA ARG A 77 -2.21 -7.97 13.40
C ARG A 77 -1.96 -8.69 14.72
N ARG A 78 -0.80 -9.32 14.87
CA ARG A 78 -0.44 -10.15 16.02
C ARG A 78 0.26 -9.35 17.13
N TYR A 79 1.09 -8.36 16.76
CA TYR A 79 1.99 -7.64 17.65
C TYR A 79 1.75 -6.12 17.62
N HIS A 80 0.48 -5.73 17.69
CA HIS A 80 0.12 -4.30 17.72
C HIS A 80 0.76 -3.59 18.93
N ARG A 81 1.23 -2.33 18.70
CA ARG A 81 1.97 -1.49 19.67
C ARG A 81 3.33 -2.07 20.12
N ASN A 82 3.85 -3.09 19.47
CA ASN A 82 5.20 -3.55 19.73
C ASN A 82 6.20 -2.64 19.02
N LEU A 83 6.82 -1.74 19.80
CA LEU A 83 7.77 -0.74 19.31
C LEU A 83 9.05 -1.38 18.75
N PHE A 84 9.46 -2.55 19.27
CA PHE A 84 10.64 -3.25 18.74
C PHE A 84 10.41 -3.75 17.31
N ILE A 85 9.25 -4.40 17.05
CA ILE A 85 8.89 -4.87 15.71
C ILE A 85 8.70 -3.68 14.77
N MET A 86 8.06 -2.61 15.23
CA MET A 86 7.91 -1.38 14.44
C MET A 86 9.29 -0.81 14.06
N ALA A 87 10.21 -0.68 15.01
CA ALA A 87 11.57 -0.18 14.77
C ALA A 87 12.34 -1.08 13.81
N ALA A 88 12.24 -2.41 13.93
CA ALA A 88 12.86 -3.35 13.02
C ALA A 88 12.34 -3.22 11.58
N LEU A 89 11.02 -3.05 11.39
CA LEU A 89 10.43 -2.83 10.07
C LEU A 89 10.80 -1.47 9.48
N LEU A 90 10.89 -0.42 10.30
CA LEU A 90 11.37 0.89 9.87
C LEU A 90 12.85 0.83 9.46
N ALA A 91 13.70 0.16 10.25
CA ALA A 91 15.11 -0.04 9.92
C ALA A 91 15.26 -0.83 8.60
N ALA A 92 14.47 -1.89 8.42
CA ALA A 92 14.44 -2.65 7.17
C ALA A 92 14.01 -1.78 5.97
N THR A 93 12.96 -0.94 6.14
CA THR A 93 12.51 -0.01 5.10
C THR A 93 13.61 0.99 4.72
N ILE A 94 14.28 1.59 5.73
CA ILE A 94 15.41 2.50 5.49
C ILE A 94 16.57 1.77 4.82
N GLY A 95 16.90 0.55 5.27
CA GLY A 95 17.95 -0.27 4.68
C GLY A 95 17.70 -0.59 3.20
N VAL A 96 16.48 -1.02 2.85
CA VAL A 96 16.07 -1.27 1.46
C VAL A 96 16.15 0.02 0.64
N THR A 97 15.72 1.15 1.21
CA THR A 97 15.82 2.45 0.54
C THR A 97 17.26 2.83 0.25
N ILE A 98 18.16 2.75 1.22
CA ILE A 98 19.57 3.13 1.05
C ILE A 98 20.28 2.24 0.02
N VAL A 99 20.07 0.93 0.11
CA VAL A 99 20.73 -0.05 -0.78
C VAL A 99 20.19 -0.01 -2.20
N GLY A 100 18.87 0.20 -2.34
CA GLY A 100 18.19 0.15 -3.64
C GLY A 100 18.03 1.52 -4.32
N TRP A 101 18.43 2.62 -3.67
CA TRP A 101 18.21 3.98 -4.18
C TRP A 101 18.84 4.20 -5.55
N GLN A 102 18.05 4.61 -6.51
CA GLN A 102 18.48 4.91 -7.87
C GLN A 102 18.30 6.39 -8.22
N ASP A 103 17.12 6.93 -7.91
CA ASP A 103 16.80 8.34 -8.12
C ASP A 103 15.67 8.83 -7.18
N TRP A 104 15.23 10.09 -7.35
CA TRP A 104 14.18 10.70 -6.53
C TRP A 104 12.81 9.99 -6.63
N LYS A 105 12.57 9.15 -7.66
CA LYS A 105 11.33 8.37 -7.85
C LYS A 105 11.17 7.29 -6.80
N ASP A 106 12.25 6.92 -6.11
CA ASP A 106 12.22 5.96 -5.01
C ASP A 106 11.72 6.56 -3.69
N ALA A 107 11.79 7.91 -3.55
CA ALA A 107 11.37 8.61 -2.34
C ALA A 107 9.90 8.36 -1.96
N PRO A 108 8.93 8.44 -2.88
CA PRO A 108 7.53 8.21 -2.52
C PRO A 108 7.27 6.83 -1.91
N ALA A 109 7.82 5.76 -2.48
CA ALA A 109 7.66 4.40 -1.94
C ALA A 109 8.24 4.30 -0.51
N SER A 110 9.41 4.90 -0.29
CA SER A 110 10.08 4.92 1.02
C SER A 110 9.23 5.63 2.08
N ILE A 111 8.70 6.81 1.74
CA ILE A 111 7.80 7.58 2.61
C ILE A 111 6.53 6.76 2.91
N ALA A 112 5.92 6.15 1.89
CA ALA A 112 4.75 5.30 2.04
C ALA A 112 5.00 4.12 2.99
N GLY A 113 6.15 3.45 2.86
CA GLY A 113 6.58 2.36 3.72
C GLY A 113 6.68 2.78 5.19
N ILE A 114 7.32 3.93 5.45
CA ILE A 114 7.47 4.49 6.80
C ILE A 114 6.10 4.87 7.38
N LEU A 115 5.32 5.68 6.66
CA LEU A 115 4.00 6.15 7.11
C LEU A 115 3.04 4.98 7.41
N GLY A 116 3.00 3.99 6.52
CA GLY A 116 2.17 2.80 6.72
C GLY A 116 2.60 1.95 7.92
N THR A 117 3.91 1.85 8.19
CA THR A 117 4.44 1.11 9.35
C THR A 117 4.08 1.84 10.65
N VAL A 118 4.34 3.15 10.73
CA VAL A 118 3.95 3.95 11.90
C VAL A 118 2.44 3.92 12.11
N GLY A 119 1.66 4.12 11.04
CA GLY A 119 0.20 4.10 11.09
C GLY A 119 -0.37 2.82 11.69
N MET A 120 0.12 1.66 11.25
CA MET A 120 -0.41 0.36 11.69
C MET A 120 0.04 -0.07 13.08
N PHE A 121 1.22 0.34 13.53
CA PHE A 121 1.74 -0.06 14.84
C PHE A 121 1.41 0.94 15.94
N ALA A 122 1.41 2.25 15.67
CA ALA A 122 1.22 3.29 16.68
C ALA A 122 -0.25 3.66 16.90
N PHE A 123 -1.10 3.55 15.90
CA PHE A 123 -2.46 4.08 15.92
C PHE A 123 -3.55 3.04 15.70
N ARG A 124 -4.81 3.41 15.99
CA ARG A 124 -6.04 2.63 15.79
C ARG A 124 -7.16 3.54 15.27
N GLY A 125 -8.24 2.90 14.79
CA GLY A 125 -9.45 3.60 14.37
C GLY A 125 -9.22 4.59 13.24
N SER A 126 -9.85 5.76 13.31
CA SER A 126 -9.78 6.78 12.26
C SER A 126 -8.39 7.37 12.08
N ILE A 127 -7.59 7.53 13.15
CA ILE A 127 -6.21 8.04 13.05
C ILE A 127 -5.35 7.10 12.23
N MET A 128 -5.40 5.79 12.49
CA MET A 128 -4.70 4.80 11.68
C MET A 128 -5.10 4.89 10.19
N ARG A 129 -6.39 5.07 9.91
CA ARG A 129 -6.90 5.19 8.53
C ARG A 129 -6.38 6.44 7.82
N TRP A 130 -6.23 7.56 8.54
CA TRP A 130 -5.59 8.76 8.00
C TRP A 130 -4.13 8.53 7.63
N TRP A 131 -3.36 7.85 8.47
CA TRP A 131 -1.97 7.48 8.16
C TRP A 131 -1.88 6.59 6.93
N LEU A 132 -2.79 5.59 6.83
CA LEU A 132 -2.85 4.70 5.67
C LEU A 132 -3.31 5.42 4.40
N PHE A 133 -4.20 6.40 4.50
CA PHE A 133 -4.61 7.25 3.39
C PHE A 133 -3.41 8.05 2.84
N VAL A 134 -2.64 8.68 3.73
CA VAL A 134 -1.44 9.44 3.32
C VAL A 134 -0.38 8.49 2.75
N ALA A 135 -0.19 7.31 3.33
CA ALA A 135 0.71 6.29 2.77
C ALA A 135 0.29 5.86 1.36
N ALA A 136 -1.01 5.61 1.13
CA ALA A 136 -1.55 5.26 -0.18
C ALA A 136 -1.35 6.41 -1.20
N PHE A 137 -1.48 7.66 -0.79
CA PHE A 137 -1.16 8.81 -1.65
C PHE A 137 0.29 8.76 -2.14
N PHE A 138 1.25 8.47 -1.26
CA PHE A 138 2.65 8.32 -1.67
C PHE A 138 2.88 7.08 -2.55
N TRP A 139 2.11 6.00 -2.35
CA TRP A 139 2.11 4.87 -3.28
C TRP A 139 1.56 5.25 -4.66
N VAL A 140 0.51 6.09 -4.74
CA VAL A 140 0.05 6.65 -6.03
C VAL A 140 1.17 7.41 -6.73
N LEU A 141 1.88 8.29 -6.00
CA LEU A 141 3.02 9.03 -6.57
C LEU A 141 4.12 8.10 -7.09
N SER A 142 4.45 7.04 -6.34
CA SER A 142 5.40 6.02 -6.78
C SER A 142 4.95 5.33 -8.07
N ASN A 143 3.67 4.92 -8.14
CA ASN A 143 3.10 4.28 -9.33
C ASN A 143 3.04 5.23 -10.54
N VAL A 144 2.77 6.52 -10.33
CA VAL A 144 2.84 7.55 -11.37
C VAL A 144 4.27 7.68 -11.90
N ALA A 145 5.26 7.74 -11.02
CA ALA A 145 6.67 7.91 -11.37
C ALA A 145 7.22 6.75 -12.24
N ILE A 146 6.69 5.54 -12.07
CA ILE A 146 7.08 4.35 -12.84
C ILE A 146 6.10 4.01 -13.98
N GLY A 147 5.03 4.78 -14.16
CA GLY A 147 4.03 4.59 -15.22
C GLY A 147 3.16 3.34 -15.03
N SER A 148 2.84 2.92 -13.80
CA SER A 148 1.98 1.78 -13.50
C SER A 148 0.52 2.17 -13.40
N LEU A 149 -0.27 1.94 -14.45
CA LEU A 149 -1.71 2.27 -14.47
C LEU A 149 -2.50 1.42 -13.48
N GLY A 150 -2.28 0.11 -13.45
CA GLY A 150 -2.95 -0.79 -12.50
C GLY A 150 -2.64 -0.44 -11.04
N GLY A 151 -1.38 -0.07 -10.74
CA GLY A 151 -0.96 0.39 -9.41
C GLY A 151 -1.65 1.70 -8.99
N ILE A 152 -1.74 2.69 -9.89
CA ILE A 152 -2.45 3.95 -9.63
C ILE A 152 -3.91 3.68 -9.28
N LEU A 153 -4.59 2.84 -10.06
CA LEU A 153 -6.00 2.50 -9.81
C LEU A 153 -6.20 1.74 -8.48
N ALA A 154 -5.31 0.81 -8.18
CA ALA A 154 -5.38 0.04 -6.94
C ALA A 154 -5.19 0.92 -5.70
N GLU A 155 -4.19 1.80 -5.71
CA GLU A 155 -3.94 2.71 -4.58
C GLU A 155 -5.05 3.79 -4.46
N SER A 156 -5.61 4.23 -5.57
CA SER A 156 -6.79 5.11 -5.56
C SER A 156 -8.00 4.42 -4.92
N LEU A 157 -8.19 3.12 -5.15
CA LEU A 157 -9.20 2.30 -4.47
C LEU A 157 -8.92 2.21 -2.96
N VAL A 158 -7.66 1.99 -2.57
CA VAL A 158 -7.24 1.97 -1.14
C VAL A 158 -7.51 3.32 -0.48
N MET A 159 -7.20 4.44 -1.13
CA MET A 159 -7.49 5.78 -0.63
C MET A 159 -9.01 5.98 -0.43
N THR A 160 -9.80 5.63 -1.42
CA THR A 160 -11.27 5.74 -1.36
C THR A 160 -11.85 4.90 -0.22
N THR A 161 -11.40 3.65 -0.08
CA THR A 161 -11.87 2.77 1.02
C THR A 161 -11.46 3.29 2.39
N ASN A 162 -10.30 3.92 2.54
CA ASN A 162 -9.90 4.56 3.80
C ASN A 162 -10.78 5.75 4.14
N ILE A 163 -11.12 6.64 3.18
CA ILE A 163 -12.04 7.77 3.39
C ILE A 163 -13.43 7.27 3.83
N ILE A 164 -13.99 6.30 3.10
CA ILE A 164 -15.29 5.72 3.44
C ILE A 164 -15.27 5.14 4.86
N THR A 165 -14.19 4.46 5.22
CA THR A 165 -14.06 3.85 6.55
C THR A 165 -13.92 4.90 7.65
N ILE A 166 -13.16 5.98 7.42
CA ILE A 166 -13.05 7.12 8.34
C ILE A 166 -14.44 7.72 8.57
N TRP A 167 -15.16 8.03 7.50
CA TRP A 167 -16.50 8.59 7.57
C TRP A 167 -17.46 7.71 8.38
N ARG A 168 -17.47 6.38 8.15
CA ARG A 168 -18.29 5.42 8.91
C ARG A 168 -17.94 5.44 10.40
N ILE A 169 -16.67 5.38 10.76
CA ILE A 169 -16.22 5.39 12.15
C ILE A 169 -16.67 6.69 12.85
N GLU A 170 -16.54 7.84 12.20
CA GLU A 170 -16.94 9.12 12.80
C GLU A 170 -18.48 9.25 12.92
N MET A 171 -19.24 8.73 11.96
CA MET A 171 -20.70 8.68 12.06
C MET A 171 -21.17 7.79 13.20
N ASP A 172 -20.55 6.61 13.37
CA ASP A 172 -20.90 5.70 14.46
C ASP A 172 -20.61 6.33 15.84
N LYS A 173 -19.46 7.00 15.98
CA LYS A 173 -19.15 7.75 17.21
C LYS A 173 -20.20 8.82 17.53
N ARG A 174 -20.64 9.60 16.53
CA ARG A 174 -21.67 10.63 16.71
C ARG A 174 -23.02 10.02 17.13
N ARG A 175 -23.42 8.89 16.51
CA ARG A 175 -24.66 8.20 16.89
C ARG A 175 -24.64 7.70 18.32
N LEU A 176 -23.52 7.13 18.77
CA LEU A 176 -23.38 6.66 20.16
C LEU A 176 -23.39 7.80 21.15
N ALA A 177 -22.79 8.96 20.83
CA ALA A 177 -22.84 10.14 21.68
C ALA A 177 -24.27 10.66 21.85
N LEU A 178 -25.08 10.73 20.77
CA LEU A 178 -26.48 11.17 20.82
C LEU A 178 -27.43 10.19 21.55
N GLN A 179 -27.04 8.96 21.78
CA GLN A 179 -27.81 7.97 22.54
C GLN A 179 -27.46 7.94 24.02
N ALA A 180 -26.36 8.60 24.40
CA ALA A 180 -25.89 8.68 25.79
C ALA A 180 -26.40 9.96 26.54
N ASP A 181 -26.91 10.94 25.79
CA ASP A 181 -27.60 12.15 26.28
C ASP A 181 -29.12 11.91 26.37
#